data_76b67eadbd1a07840ce5c1922374d6bb
#
_entry.id   76b67eadbd1a07840ce5c1922374d6bb
#
_cell.length_a   1.000
_cell.length_b   1.000
_cell.length_c   1.000
_cell.angle_alpha   90.00
_cell.angle_beta   90.00
_cell.angle_gamma   90.00
#
_symmetry.space_group_name_H-M   'P 1'
#
loop_
_entity.id
_entity.type
_entity.pdbx_description
1 polymer ?
#
loop_
_entity_poly.entity_id
_entity_poly.type
_entity_poly.pdbx_seq_one_letter_code
_entity_poly.pdbx_strand_id
1 'polypeptide(L)'
;MESLGATSNAGTDRESTIYWIHVPQAVAVEAARLIGAVALAPLLHPEHMRIERQIVIEEIRSYDDDPSEQAGTALDRALFGVHALGREIAGRPTEVRALRHEAVTRFHARTYTPAATTLAIAGDLTLADAQAVARAVRASLGAQATPPRTVGGRTALTRVSARGEGLVAKIRDGEQAQFALGLPALRREDPDAPALELLSTILGDGSASRLFLELREERGLVYDISASSVEYADAGAFIVSGGADPSKVIPALQLVTAALRRLAREVPSEGEIERARAYLAGRLERAADDPRGLVEWHASQRLLRRSPQELPDLLAEIMRVRPADLLRVARRLVKVGGFRVGLSAPRTTVAALRRAAARGDLDPSLLQPRTR
;
A
#
# COMPACT_ATOMS: atom_id res chain seq x y z
N MET A 1 26.16 -12.12 1.56
CA MET A 1 25.41 -11.95 0.31
C MET A 1 26.22 -11.20 -0.74
N GLU A 2 26.91 -10.11 -0.39
CA GLU A 2 27.74 -9.34 -1.32
C GLU A 2 28.82 -10.17 -2.05
N SER A 3 29.44 -11.14 -1.36
CA SER A 3 30.40 -12.07 -1.98
C SER A 3 29.84 -12.94 -3.11
N LEU A 4 28.52 -13.03 -3.21
CA LEU A 4 27.81 -13.69 -4.32
C LEU A 4 27.41 -12.73 -5.43
N GLY A 5 27.81 -11.45 -5.36
CA GLY A 5 27.29 -10.42 -6.26
C GLY A 5 25.80 -10.15 -6.11
N ALA A 6 25.27 -10.39 -4.91
CA ALA A 6 23.85 -10.29 -4.62
C ALA A 6 23.43 -8.88 -4.23
N THR A 7 22.24 -8.48 -4.67
CA THR A 7 21.44 -7.44 -4.01
C THR A 7 20.27 -8.08 -3.30
N SER A 8 19.96 -7.63 -2.10
CA SER A 8 18.87 -8.19 -1.28
C SER A 8 18.25 -7.13 -0.40
N ASN A 9 16.98 -7.31 -0.09
CA ASN A 9 16.27 -6.49 0.89
C ASN A 9 15.08 -7.26 1.45
N ALA A 10 14.42 -6.68 2.45
CA ALA A 10 13.15 -7.15 2.97
C ALA A 10 12.21 -5.97 3.20
N GLY A 11 10.91 -6.22 3.10
CA GLY A 11 9.89 -5.22 3.35
C GLY A 11 8.69 -5.84 4.06
N THR A 12 8.10 -5.09 4.97
CA THR A 12 6.86 -5.49 5.64
C THR A 12 5.74 -4.55 5.24
N ASP A 13 4.65 -5.14 4.77
CA ASP A 13 3.39 -4.46 4.52
C ASP A 13 2.34 -4.93 5.53
N ARG A 14 1.12 -4.48 5.40
CA ARG A 14 0.01 -4.77 6.32
C ARG A 14 -0.41 -6.23 6.33
N GLU A 15 -0.20 -6.95 5.23
CA GLU A 15 -0.65 -8.34 5.07
C GLU A 15 0.48 -9.33 4.76
N SER A 16 1.69 -8.85 4.46
CA SER A 16 2.82 -9.69 4.08
C SER A 16 4.16 -9.12 4.50
N THR A 17 5.14 -10.00 4.61
CA THR A 17 6.56 -9.64 4.68
C THR A 17 7.25 -10.32 3.50
N ILE A 18 8.02 -9.56 2.73
CA ILE A 18 8.72 -10.04 1.55
C ILE A 18 10.22 -9.97 1.82
N TYR A 19 10.90 -11.07 1.58
CA TYR A 19 12.36 -11.15 1.52
C TYR A 19 12.73 -11.46 0.08
N TRP A 20 13.64 -10.71 -0.50
CA TRP A 20 14.08 -10.95 -1.87
C TRP A 20 15.60 -10.87 -1.99
N ILE A 21 16.11 -11.62 -2.95
CA ILE A 21 17.52 -11.62 -3.34
C ILE A 21 17.61 -11.73 -4.86
N HIS A 22 18.45 -10.89 -5.45
CA HIS A 22 18.76 -10.92 -6.88
C HIS A 22 20.23 -11.25 -7.06
N VAL A 23 20.53 -12.28 -7.83
CA VAL A 23 21.87 -12.85 -7.98
C VAL A 23 22.12 -13.34 -9.40
N PRO A 24 23.39 -13.49 -9.83
CA PRO A 24 23.71 -14.27 -11.00
C PRO A 24 23.21 -15.73 -10.89
N GLN A 25 22.75 -16.29 -11.99
CA GLN A 25 22.20 -17.66 -12.05
C GLN A 25 23.12 -18.71 -11.42
N ALA A 26 24.43 -18.61 -11.67
CA ALA A 26 25.42 -19.59 -11.19
C ALA A 26 25.44 -19.80 -9.67
N VAL A 27 25.01 -18.80 -8.90
CA VAL A 27 24.99 -18.83 -7.43
C VAL A 27 23.60 -18.87 -6.83
N ALA A 28 22.56 -19.08 -7.66
CA ALA A 28 21.17 -19.04 -7.24
C ALA A 28 20.83 -20.02 -6.10
N VAL A 29 21.39 -21.24 -6.11
CA VAL A 29 21.15 -22.25 -5.07
C VAL A 29 21.78 -21.85 -3.72
N GLU A 30 22.98 -21.24 -3.75
CA GLU A 30 23.64 -20.75 -2.54
C GLU A 30 22.89 -19.53 -1.97
N ALA A 31 22.50 -18.60 -2.81
CA ALA A 31 21.68 -17.46 -2.45
C ALA A 31 20.34 -17.90 -1.83
N ALA A 32 19.72 -18.94 -2.39
CA ALA A 32 18.49 -19.52 -1.87
C ALA A 32 18.64 -20.08 -0.44
N ARG A 33 19.76 -20.74 -0.14
CA ARG A 33 20.06 -21.18 1.25
C ARG A 33 20.17 -20.00 2.19
N LEU A 34 20.85 -18.94 1.77
CA LEU A 34 21.05 -17.75 2.62
C LEU A 34 19.73 -17.02 2.90
N ILE A 35 18.91 -16.75 1.88
CA ILE A 35 17.64 -16.08 2.09
C ILE A 35 16.66 -16.95 2.89
N GLY A 36 16.66 -18.24 2.64
CA GLY A 36 15.89 -19.22 3.43
C GLY A 36 16.31 -19.22 4.91
N ALA A 37 17.61 -19.19 5.19
CA ALA A 37 18.12 -19.13 6.57
C ALA A 37 17.71 -17.81 7.24
N VAL A 38 17.85 -16.68 6.56
CA VAL A 38 17.48 -15.34 7.10
C VAL A 38 15.98 -15.26 7.39
N ALA A 39 15.13 -15.72 6.47
CA ALA A 39 13.69 -15.59 6.62
C ALA A 39 13.08 -16.65 7.54
N LEU A 40 13.51 -17.92 7.41
CA LEU A 40 12.79 -19.06 8.01
C LEU A 40 13.50 -19.64 9.24
N ALA A 41 14.81 -19.43 9.38
CA ALA A 41 15.61 -19.96 10.49
C ALA A 41 16.60 -18.93 11.05
N PRO A 42 16.17 -17.67 11.30
CA PRO A 42 17.07 -16.66 11.85
C PRO A 42 17.56 -17.04 13.25
N LEU A 43 18.79 -16.67 13.56
CA LEU A 43 19.41 -16.98 14.87
C LEU A 43 18.73 -16.23 16.03
N LEU A 44 18.17 -15.06 15.78
CA LEU A 44 17.47 -14.21 16.75
C LEU A 44 18.21 -14.05 18.09
N HIS A 45 19.52 -13.81 18.05
CA HIS A 45 20.30 -13.63 19.29
C HIS A 45 19.79 -12.45 20.11
N PRO A 46 19.65 -12.58 21.45
CA PRO A 46 19.17 -11.49 22.31
C PRO A 46 20.00 -10.21 22.20
N GLU A 47 21.31 -10.35 21.99
CA GLU A 47 22.23 -9.21 21.84
C GLU A 47 21.95 -8.41 20.56
N HIS A 48 21.72 -9.09 19.45
CA HIS A 48 21.36 -8.43 18.19
C HIS A 48 20.01 -7.71 18.31
N MET A 49 19.04 -8.30 18.99
CA MET A 49 17.76 -7.67 19.23
C MET A 49 17.87 -6.33 19.96
N ARG A 50 18.87 -6.15 20.82
CA ARG A 50 19.11 -4.85 21.48
C ARG A 50 19.53 -3.77 20.47
N ILE A 51 20.35 -4.15 19.51
CA ILE A 51 20.81 -3.26 18.43
C ILE A 51 19.65 -2.97 17.47
N GLU A 52 18.98 -4.00 16.98
CA GLU A 52 17.84 -3.90 16.06
C GLU A 52 16.72 -3.03 16.63
N ARG A 53 16.43 -3.15 17.92
CA ARG A 53 15.43 -2.30 18.57
C ARG A 53 15.75 -0.81 18.47
N GLN A 54 17.02 -0.46 18.51
CA GLN A 54 17.43 0.95 18.33
C GLN A 54 17.32 1.38 16.87
N ILE A 55 17.72 0.52 15.94
CA ILE A 55 17.58 0.77 14.50
C ILE A 55 16.11 0.99 14.14
N VAL A 56 15.22 0.12 14.56
CA VAL A 56 13.77 0.26 14.31
C VAL A 56 13.20 1.56 14.94
N ILE A 57 13.70 1.97 16.10
CA ILE A 57 13.27 3.24 16.70
C ILE A 57 13.74 4.45 15.89
N GLU A 58 14.96 4.40 15.33
CA GLU A 58 15.44 5.45 14.42
C GLU A 58 14.68 5.44 13.08
N GLU A 59 14.34 4.27 12.54
CA GLU A 59 13.48 4.16 11.37
C GLU A 59 12.10 4.79 11.63
N ILE A 60 11.47 4.51 12.78
CA ILE A 60 10.19 5.14 13.14
C ILE A 60 10.33 6.67 13.19
N ARG A 61 11.43 7.18 13.75
CA ARG A 61 11.69 8.62 13.75
C ARG A 61 11.87 9.20 12.35
N SER A 62 12.55 8.46 11.47
CA SER A 62 12.72 8.87 10.08
C SER A 62 11.37 8.98 9.36
N TYR A 63 10.44 8.03 9.58
CA TYR A 63 9.06 8.14 9.07
C TYR A 63 8.29 9.31 9.70
N ASP A 64 8.49 9.54 11.01
CA ASP A 64 7.89 10.70 11.69
C ASP A 64 8.48 12.05 11.20
N ASP A 65 9.64 12.04 10.57
CA ASP A 65 10.27 13.21 9.96
C ASP A 65 9.84 13.45 8.51
N ASP A 66 9.21 12.48 7.85
CA ASP A 66 8.66 12.63 6.50
C ASP A 66 7.20 13.13 6.54
N PRO A 67 6.90 14.33 6.02
CA PRO A 67 5.55 14.88 6.03
C PRO A 67 4.56 14.07 5.18
N SER A 68 5.01 13.42 4.11
CA SER A 68 4.16 12.58 3.25
C SER A 68 3.74 11.32 3.98
N GLU A 69 4.70 10.62 4.63
CA GLU A 69 4.42 9.46 5.47
C GLU A 69 3.48 9.81 6.63
N GLN A 70 3.67 10.96 7.25
CA GLN A 70 2.77 11.45 8.31
C GLN A 70 1.34 11.67 7.80
N ALA A 71 1.17 12.25 6.61
CA ALA A 71 -0.14 12.46 6.01
C ALA A 71 -0.80 11.12 5.66
N GLY A 72 -0.04 10.17 5.11
CA GLY A 72 -0.50 8.80 4.82
C GLY A 72 -0.95 8.05 6.06
N THR A 73 -0.12 8.02 7.10
CA THR A 73 -0.44 7.39 8.40
C THR A 73 -1.67 8.03 9.06
N ALA A 74 -1.79 9.36 8.97
CA ALA A 74 -2.96 10.08 9.46
C ALA A 74 -4.23 9.70 8.67
N LEU A 75 -4.12 9.52 7.35
CA LEU A 75 -5.23 9.03 6.52
C LEU A 75 -5.63 7.60 6.89
N ASP A 76 -4.70 6.69 7.07
CA ASP A 76 -5.00 5.32 7.48
C ASP A 76 -5.79 5.29 8.80
N ARG A 77 -5.38 6.13 9.75
CA ARG A 77 -6.09 6.30 11.00
C ARG A 77 -7.48 6.89 10.82
N ALA A 78 -7.64 7.84 9.89
CA ALA A 78 -8.91 8.43 9.54
C ALA A 78 -9.85 7.43 8.85
N LEU A 79 -9.34 6.59 7.95
CA LEU A 79 -10.12 5.59 7.22
C LEU A 79 -10.46 4.38 8.08
N PHE A 80 -9.47 3.81 8.77
CA PHE A 80 -9.60 2.50 9.41
C PHE A 80 -9.75 2.55 10.93
N GLY A 81 -9.48 3.72 11.56
CA GLY A 81 -9.68 3.93 12.99
C GLY A 81 -8.91 2.94 13.87
N VAL A 82 -9.62 2.16 14.67
CA VAL A 82 -9.03 1.14 15.58
C VAL A 82 -8.75 -0.20 14.90
N HIS A 83 -9.16 -0.35 13.64
CA HIS A 83 -8.87 -1.55 12.86
C HIS A 83 -7.35 -1.77 12.70
N ALA A 84 -6.93 -3.01 12.44
CA ALA A 84 -5.51 -3.32 12.23
C ALA A 84 -4.88 -2.49 11.11
N LEU A 85 -5.62 -2.21 10.03
CA LEU A 85 -5.19 -1.36 8.92
C LEU A 85 -4.96 0.12 9.30
N GLY A 86 -5.52 0.60 10.41
CA GLY A 86 -5.30 1.96 10.94
C GLY A 86 -4.09 2.08 11.86
N ARG A 87 -3.34 0.99 12.09
CA ARG A 87 -2.12 1.01 12.94
C ARG A 87 -0.89 1.26 12.08
N GLU A 88 0.11 1.86 12.69
CA GLU A 88 1.44 2.00 12.08
C GLU A 88 2.13 0.64 11.98
N ILE A 89 2.74 0.32 10.83
CA ILE A 89 3.37 -1.00 10.59
C ILE A 89 4.55 -1.21 11.53
N ALA A 90 5.40 -0.21 11.69
CA ALA A 90 6.57 -0.27 12.58
C ALA A 90 6.19 -0.18 14.07
N GLY A 91 4.94 0.14 14.40
CA GLY A 91 4.48 0.36 15.77
C GLY A 91 4.97 1.70 16.35
N ARG A 92 5.05 1.78 17.67
CA ARG A 92 5.50 2.97 18.38
C ARG A 92 6.83 2.74 19.08
N PRO A 93 7.68 3.77 19.25
CA PRO A 93 8.95 3.62 19.96
C PRO A 93 8.82 3.01 21.36
N THR A 94 7.74 3.31 22.08
CA THR A 94 7.46 2.76 23.41
C THR A 94 7.13 1.27 23.36
N GLU A 95 6.39 0.82 22.34
CA GLU A 95 6.03 -0.59 22.14
C GLU A 95 7.27 -1.40 21.72
N VAL A 96 8.09 -0.85 20.81
CA VAL A 96 9.35 -1.48 20.37
C VAL A 96 10.32 -1.63 21.55
N ARG A 97 10.44 -0.60 22.42
CA ARG A 97 11.27 -0.69 23.63
C ARG A 97 10.79 -1.78 24.58
N ALA A 98 9.48 -1.96 24.72
CA ALA A 98 8.88 -2.95 25.62
C ALA A 98 8.88 -4.39 25.05
N LEU A 99 9.19 -4.56 23.76
CA LEU A 99 9.14 -5.85 23.10
C LEU A 99 10.21 -6.80 23.67
N ARG A 100 9.79 -7.96 24.16
CA ARG A 100 10.68 -8.97 24.74
C ARG A 100 11.14 -9.97 23.69
N HIS A 101 12.37 -10.47 23.83
CA HIS A 101 12.98 -11.45 22.94
C HIS A 101 12.09 -12.68 22.74
N GLU A 102 11.56 -13.25 23.83
CA GLU A 102 10.72 -14.45 23.77
C GLU A 102 9.40 -14.21 23.01
N ALA A 103 8.92 -12.96 22.98
CA ALA A 103 7.72 -12.61 22.21
C ALA A 103 8.01 -12.62 20.71
N VAL A 104 9.17 -12.08 20.31
CA VAL A 104 9.63 -12.09 18.90
C VAL A 104 9.88 -13.52 18.43
N THR A 105 10.61 -14.31 19.20
CA THR A 105 10.92 -15.71 18.87
C THR A 105 9.64 -16.55 18.72
N ARG A 106 8.69 -16.40 19.65
CA ARG A 106 7.39 -17.09 19.55
C ARG A 106 6.55 -16.61 18.36
N PHE A 107 6.59 -15.33 18.08
CA PHE A 107 5.88 -14.78 16.91
C PHE A 107 6.46 -15.37 15.62
N HIS A 108 7.78 -15.34 15.45
CA HIS A 108 8.45 -15.90 14.29
C HIS A 108 8.12 -17.39 14.13
N ALA A 109 8.33 -18.21 15.16
CA ALA A 109 8.05 -19.64 15.10
C ALA A 109 6.59 -19.99 14.77
N ARG A 110 5.64 -19.12 15.13
CA ARG A 110 4.21 -19.31 14.85
C ARG A 110 3.81 -18.87 13.46
N THR A 111 4.42 -17.82 12.92
CA THR A 111 3.98 -17.16 11.69
C THR A 111 4.82 -17.51 10.48
N TYR A 112 6.13 -17.72 10.65
CA TYR A 112 7.04 -18.07 9.55
C TYR A 112 7.07 -19.58 9.34
N THR A 113 5.99 -20.12 8.83
CA THR A 113 5.81 -21.55 8.60
C THR A 113 5.74 -21.86 7.11
N PRO A 114 6.04 -23.09 6.68
CA PRO A 114 5.93 -23.49 5.28
C PRO A 114 4.56 -23.21 4.66
N ALA A 115 3.49 -23.37 5.43
CA ALA A 115 2.13 -23.12 4.94
C ALA A 115 1.78 -21.64 4.80
N ALA A 116 2.48 -20.77 5.51
CA ALA A 116 2.32 -19.31 5.42
C ALA A 116 3.35 -18.66 4.49
N THR A 117 4.22 -19.46 3.85
CA THR A 117 5.30 -18.95 3.01
C THR A 117 5.08 -19.34 1.56
N THR A 118 5.27 -18.37 0.68
CA THR A 118 5.29 -18.56 -0.78
C THR A 118 6.68 -18.23 -1.29
N LEU A 119 7.25 -19.11 -2.10
CA LEU A 119 8.49 -18.88 -2.84
C LEU A 119 8.15 -18.62 -4.30
N ALA A 120 8.61 -17.49 -4.82
CA ALA A 120 8.60 -17.20 -6.26
C ALA A 120 10.02 -17.07 -6.78
N ILE A 121 10.26 -17.56 -7.98
CA ILE A 121 11.56 -17.56 -8.63
C ILE A 121 11.35 -17.10 -10.08
N ALA A 122 12.14 -16.14 -10.54
CA ALA A 122 12.17 -15.71 -11.93
C ALA A 122 13.60 -15.52 -12.42
N GLY A 123 13.84 -15.75 -13.70
CA GLY A 123 15.12 -15.62 -14.36
C GLY A 123 15.28 -16.63 -15.48
N ASP A 124 16.44 -16.64 -16.10
CA ASP A 124 16.81 -17.64 -17.11
C ASP A 124 17.19 -18.96 -16.41
N LEU A 125 16.19 -19.75 -16.05
CA LEU A 125 16.32 -20.96 -15.25
C LEU A 125 15.55 -22.11 -15.88
N THR A 126 16.15 -23.29 -15.87
CA THR A 126 15.41 -24.53 -16.18
C THR A 126 14.52 -24.92 -15.00
N LEU A 127 13.55 -25.81 -15.25
CA LEU A 127 12.73 -26.38 -14.17
C LEU A 127 13.59 -27.11 -13.11
N ALA A 128 14.67 -27.75 -13.54
CA ALA A 128 15.60 -28.44 -12.62
C ALA A 128 16.33 -27.44 -11.71
N ASP A 129 16.75 -26.28 -12.23
CA ASP A 129 17.37 -25.21 -11.44
C ASP A 129 16.38 -24.62 -10.44
N ALA A 130 15.17 -24.31 -10.88
CA ALA A 130 14.11 -23.81 -10.01
C ALA A 130 13.79 -24.80 -8.88
N GLN A 131 13.74 -26.10 -9.16
CA GLN A 131 13.58 -27.15 -8.16
C GLN A 131 14.77 -27.23 -7.20
N ALA A 132 16.01 -27.02 -7.69
CA ALA A 132 17.20 -27.01 -6.83
C ALA A 132 17.16 -25.81 -5.87
N VAL A 133 16.79 -24.62 -6.35
CA VAL A 133 16.56 -23.41 -5.55
C VAL A 133 15.48 -23.65 -4.49
N ALA A 134 14.34 -24.22 -4.87
CA ALA A 134 13.24 -24.54 -3.96
C ALA A 134 13.65 -25.53 -2.86
N ARG A 135 14.42 -26.58 -3.22
CA ARG A 135 14.99 -27.53 -2.24
C ARG A 135 15.96 -26.84 -1.28
N ALA A 136 16.75 -25.90 -1.75
CA ALA A 136 17.70 -25.15 -0.93
C ALA A 136 17.00 -24.28 0.13
N VAL A 137 15.95 -23.56 -0.25
CA VAL A 137 15.11 -22.80 0.69
C VAL A 137 14.43 -23.74 1.69
N ARG A 138 13.86 -24.85 1.21
CA ARG A 138 13.18 -25.83 2.07
C ARG A 138 14.12 -26.48 3.09
N ALA A 139 15.37 -26.68 2.75
CA ALA A 139 16.37 -27.23 3.67
C ALA A 139 16.62 -26.31 4.89
N SER A 140 16.40 -25.00 4.75
CA SER A 140 16.51 -24.03 5.85
C SER A 140 15.39 -24.17 6.90
N LEU A 141 14.29 -24.84 6.59
CA LEU A 141 13.19 -25.08 7.53
C LEU A 141 13.52 -26.11 8.63
N GLY A 142 14.62 -26.87 8.47
CA GLY A 142 15.02 -27.92 9.40
C GLY A 142 13.97 -29.03 9.58
N ALA A 143 14.12 -29.83 10.61
CA ALA A 143 13.17 -30.90 11.00
C ALA A 143 11.87 -30.33 11.63
N GLN A 144 11.71 -29.05 11.76
CA GLN A 144 10.52 -28.40 12.35
C GLN A 144 9.32 -28.31 11.36
N ALA A 145 9.15 -29.32 10.53
CA ALA A 145 7.93 -29.52 9.78
C ALA A 145 6.80 -30.04 10.71
N THR A 146 6.49 -29.33 11.78
CA THR A 146 5.20 -29.50 12.41
C THR A 146 4.16 -29.01 11.41
N PRO A 147 3.16 -29.84 11.01
CA PRO A 147 2.10 -29.34 10.13
C PRO A 147 1.51 -28.09 10.78
N PRO A 148 1.36 -27.01 10.06
CA PRO A 148 0.82 -25.81 10.66
C PRO A 148 -0.55 -26.16 11.21
N ARG A 149 -0.78 -25.88 12.48
CA ARG A 149 -2.13 -25.42 12.84
C ARG A 149 -2.41 -24.30 11.88
N THR A 150 -3.40 -24.48 11.00
CA THR A 150 -3.92 -23.42 10.16
C THR A 150 -3.86 -22.14 10.97
N VAL A 151 -2.96 -21.23 10.60
CA VAL A 151 -2.93 -19.89 11.20
C VAL A 151 -4.35 -19.43 11.04
N GLY A 152 -5.03 -19.28 12.15
CA GLY A 152 -6.45 -19.36 12.34
C GLY A 152 -7.16 -18.73 11.17
N GLY A 153 -8.15 -19.46 10.67
CA GLY A 153 -8.91 -19.03 9.52
C GLY A 153 -9.11 -17.54 9.65
N ARG A 154 -8.93 -16.83 8.56
CA ARG A 154 -9.09 -15.38 8.42
C ARG A 154 -10.04 -14.94 9.51
N THR A 155 -9.50 -14.32 10.57
CA THR A 155 -10.34 -13.71 11.60
C THR A 155 -11.29 -12.88 10.77
N ALA A 156 -12.60 -13.17 10.86
CA ALA A 156 -13.58 -12.42 10.09
C ALA A 156 -13.33 -10.97 10.46
N LEU A 157 -12.58 -10.27 9.60
CA LEU A 157 -12.14 -8.93 9.89
C LEU A 157 -13.43 -8.16 10.02
N THR A 158 -13.63 -7.62 11.19
CA THR A 158 -14.78 -6.82 11.52
C THR A 158 -14.95 -5.82 10.39
N ARG A 159 -16.13 -5.77 9.76
CA ARG A 159 -16.40 -4.79 8.70
C ARG A 159 -15.72 -3.49 9.08
N VAL A 160 -14.80 -3.02 8.25
CA VAL A 160 -14.23 -1.69 8.42
C VAL A 160 -15.42 -0.75 8.50
N SER A 161 -15.77 -0.38 9.72
CA SER A 161 -16.88 0.54 9.90
C SER A 161 -16.38 1.88 9.40
N ALA A 162 -17.19 2.58 8.64
CA ALA A 162 -16.96 3.96 8.19
C ALA A 162 -16.85 4.98 9.35
N ARG A 163 -16.45 4.55 10.54
CA ARG A 163 -16.43 5.28 11.81
C ARG A 163 -15.07 5.91 12.14
N GLY A 164 -14.25 6.20 11.12
CA GLY A 164 -13.03 6.98 11.29
C GLY A 164 -13.33 8.47 11.48
N GLU A 165 -12.36 9.21 11.99
CA GLU A 165 -12.42 10.67 12.05
C GLU A 165 -12.40 11.25 10.63
N GLY A 166 -13.15 12.32 10.35
CA GLY A 166 -13.14 12.97 9.02
C GLY A 166 -11.76 13.58 8.68
N LEU A 167 -11.06 14.10 9.71
CA LEU A 167 -9.75 14.73 9.60
C LEU A 167 -8.84 14.31 10.74
N VAL A 168 -7.71 13.68 10.40
CA VAL A 168 -6.59 13.45 11.31
C VAL A 168 -5.40 14.28 10.84
N ALA A 169 -4.80 15.06 11.75
CA ALA A 169 -3.71 15.94 11.39
C ALA A 169 -2.51 15.77 12.33
N LYS A 170 -1.32 15.75 11.75
CA LYS A 170 -0.04 15.92 12.43
C LYS A 170 0.37 17.38 12.28
N ILE A 171 0.66 18.02 13.41
CA ILE A 171 1.11 19.42 13.39
C ILE A 171 2.61 19.44 13.15
N ARG A 172 3.02 20.10 12.08
CA ARG A 172 4.42 20.31 11.73
C ARG A 172 4.58 21.68 11.10
N ASP A 173 5.54 22.43 11.57
CA ASP A 173 5.92 23.70 10.95
C ASP A 173 6.82 23.40 9.73
N GLY A 174 6.53 24.07 8.61
CA GLY A 174 7.24 23.90 7.34
C GLY A 174 6.64 24.74 6.23
N GLU A 175 7.38 24.88 5.15
CA GLU A 175 6.96 25.64 3.97
C GLU A 175 5.96 24.86 3.10
N GLN A 176 5.88 23.55 3.29
CA GLN A 176 4.96 22.68 2.57
C GLN A 176 4.03 21.95 3.54
N ALA A 177 2.81 21.75 3.12
CA ALA A 177 1.85 20.86 3.74
C ALA A 177 1.63 19.64 2.85
N GLN A 178 1.62 18.45 3.45
CA GLN A 178 1.31 17.20 2.77
C GLN A 178 -0.08 16.74 3.18
N PHE A 179 -0.90 16.37 2.20
CA PHE A 179 -2.24 15.86 2.42
C PHE A 179 -2.47 14.52 1.71
N ALA A 180 -3.30 13.71 2.31
CA ALA A 180 -3.84 12.51 1.71
C ALA A 180 -5.36 12.51 1.94
N LEU A 181 -6.15 12.54 0.86
CA LEU A 181 -7.58 12.42 0.88
C LEU A 181 -7.97 11.00 0.49
N GLY A 182 -8.80 10.34 1.28
CA GLY A 182 -9.18 8.96 1.03
C GLY A 182 -10.68 8.70 1.12
N LEU A 183 -11.07 7.66 0.42
CA LEU A 183 -12.41 7.06 0.45
C LEU A 183 -12.26 5.57 0.75
N PRO A 184 -13.14 4.95 1.56
CA PRO A 184 -13.25 3.50 1.59
C PRO A 184 -13.52 2.97 0.18
N ALA A 185 -12.76 1.95 -0.24
CA ALA A 185 -12.84 1.41 -1.58
C ALA A 185 -13.01 -0.10 -1.61
N LEU A 186 -12.69 -0.71 -2.73
CA LEU A 186 -12.90 -2.11 -3.00
C LEU A 186 -11.85 -2.95 -2.27
N ARG A 187 -12.28 -4.12 -1.80
CA ARG A 187 -11.35 -5.14 -1.31
C ARG A 187 -10.66 -5.84 -2.47
N ARG A 188 -9.57 -6.52 -2.20
CA ARG A 188 -8.93 -7.43 -3.15
C ARG A 188 -9.96 -8.46 -3.63
N GLU A 189 -9.93 -8.89 -4.84
CA GLU A 189 -10.90 -9.81 -5.45
C GLU A 189 -12.32 -9.23 -5.64
N ASP A 190 -12.51 -7.93 -5.51
CA ASP A 190 -13.75 -7.31 -5.97
C ASP A 190 -13.75 -7.29 -7.51
N PRO A 191 -14.81 -7.75 -8.19
CA PRO A 191 -14.86 -7.78 -9.64
C PRO A 191 -14.72 -6.41 -10.31
N ASP A 192 -14.89 -5.35 -9.54
CA ASP A 192 -14.75 -3.98 -10.00
C ASP A 192 -13.32 -3.41 -9.85
N ALA A 193 -12.36 -4.19 -9.32
CA ALA A 193 -10.98 -3.75 -9.10
C ALA A 193 -10.29 -3.24 -10.39
N PRO A 194 -10.41 -3.89 -11.57
CA PRO A 194 -9.84 -3.36 -12.80
C PRO A 194 -10.42 -2.00 -13.22
N ALA A 195 -11.70 -1.78 -12.96
CA ALA A 195 -12.33 -0.49 -13.24
C ALA A 195 -11.88 0.60 -12.25
N LEU A 196 -11.62 0.23 -10.99
CA LEU A 196 -11.08 1.14 -10.00
C LEU A 196 -9.64 1.56 -10.34
N GLU A 197 -8.81 0.63 -10.77
CA GLU A 197 -7.44 0.90 -11.21
C GLU A 197 -7.41 1.84 -12.43
N LEU A 198 -8.30 1.61 -13.40
CA LEU A 198 -8.42 2.51 -14.56
C LEU A 198 -8.92 3.91 -14.15
N LEU A 199 -9.84 4.01 -13.17
CA LEU A 199 -10.28 5.29 -12.62
C LEU A 199 -9.15 6.04 -11.91
N SER A 200 -8.33 5.35 -11.11
CA SER A 200 -7.19 5.97 -10.43
C SER A 200 -6.20 6.54 -11.44
N THR A 201 -5.95 5.82 -12.51
CA THR A 201 -5.07 6.25 -13.60
C THR A 201 -5.62 7.49 -14.33
N ILE A 202 -6.89 7.50 -14.68
CA ILE A 202 -7.52 8.68 -15.31
C ILE A 202 -7.47 9.89 -14.39
N LEU A 203 -7.69 9.69 -13.09
CA LEU A 203 -7.77 10.77 -12.12
C LEU A 203 -6.41 11.37 -11.77
N GLY A 204 -5.41 10.54 -11.43
CA GLY A 204 -4.19 11.05 -10.82
C GLY A 204 -2.93 10.19 -11.00
N ASP A 205 -2.88 9.23 -11.92
CA ASP A 205 -1.64 8.49 -12.21
C ASP A 205 -1.05 8.97 -13.55
N GLY A 206 0.12 9.58 -13.46
CA GLY A 206 0.83 10.16 -14.61
C GLY A 206 0.48 11.63 -14.92
N SER A 207 1.35 12.24 -15.75
CA SER A 207 1.30 13.68 -16.08
C SER A 207 0.13 14.10 -16.98
N ALA A 208 -0.56 13.15 -17.59
CA ALA A 208 -1.76 13.41 -18.40
C ALA A 208 -3.08 13.17 -17.63
N SER A 209 -2.99 12.91 -16.33
CA SER A 209 -4.15 12.69 -15.47
C SER A 209 -4.88 14.01 -15.15
N ARG A 210 -6.18 13.92 -14.84
CA ARG A 210 -7.03 15.09 -14.60
C ARG A 210 -6.50 15.99 -13.48
N LEU A 211 -6.12 15.39 -12.33
CA LEU A 211 -5.64 16.17 -11.20
C LEU A 211 -4.29 16.82 -11.47
N PHE A 212 -3.40 16.11 -12.16
CA PHE A 212 -2.10 16.68 -12.51
C PHE A 212 -2.26 17.89 -13.42
N LEU A 213 -3.04 17.78 -14.49
CA LEU A 213 -3.28 18.87 -15.41
C LEU A 213 -3.98 20.05 -14.73
N GLU A 214 -5.08 19.81 -14.01
CA GLU A 214 -5.88 20.88 -13.41
C GLU A 214 -5.19 21.55 -12.21
N LEU A 215 -4.63 20.77 -11.27
CA LEU A 215 -4.10 21.33 -10.02
C LEU A 215 -2.66 21.80 -10.15
N ARG A 216 -1.82 21.06 -10.90
CA ARG A 216 -0.39 21.37 -11.01
C ARG A 216 -0.11 22.29 -12.19
N GLU A 217 -0.52 21.90 -13.42
CA GLU A 217 -0.15 22.62 -14.63
C GLU A 217 -0.96 23.90 -14.83
N GLU A 218 -2.29 23.85 -14.68
CA GLU A 218 -3.15 24.99 -14.97
C GLU A 218 -3.22 25.99 -13.81
N ARG A 219 -3.31 25.49 -12.56
CA ARG A 219 -3.55 26.34 -11.38
C ARG A 219 -2.36 26.52 -10.45
N GLY A 220 -1.31 25.70 -10.57
CA GLY A 220 -0.13 25.78 -9.72
C GLY A 220 -0.44 25.67 -8.23
N LEU A 221 -1.42 24.82 -7.86
CA LEU A 221 -1.86 24.66 -6.47
C LEU A 221 -1.03 23.65 -5.71
N VAL A 222 -0.46 22.68 -6.42
CA VAL A 222 0.29 21.58 -5.83
C VAL A 222 1.65 21.42 -6.51
N TYR A 223 2.61 20.87 -5.77
CA TYR A 223 3.91 20.50 -6.33
C TYR A 223 3.87 19.11 -6.96
N ASP A 224 3.15 18.22 -6.32
CA ASP A 224 2.88 16.85 -6.76
C ASP A 224 1.43 16.50 -6.42
N ILE A 225 0.87 15.59 -7.18
CA ILE A 225 -0.45 15.02 -6.95
C ILE A 225 -0.52 13.64 -7.59
N SER A 226 -1.09 12.69 -6.87
CA SER A 226 -1.31 11.35 -7.37
C SER A 226 -2.62 10.77 -6.87
N ALA A 227 -3.17 9.80 -7.61
CA ALA A 227 -4.29 8.99 -7.17
C ALA A 227 -3.95 7.50 -7.32
N SER A 228 -4.33 6.71 -6.35
CA SER A 228 -4.09 5.26 -6.34
C SER A 228 -5.20 4.52 -5.60
N SER A 229 -5.30 3.22 -5.85
CA SER A 229 -6.11 2.31 -5.04
C SER A 229 -5.23 1.37 -4.24
N VAL A 230 -5.65 1.05 -3.02
CA VAL A 230 -5.02 0.05 -2.17
C VAL A 230 -6.06 -0.98 -1.77
N GLU A 231 -5.75 -2.25 -2.00
CA GLU A 231 -6.68 -3.35 -1.80
C GLU A 231 -6.14 -4.34 -0.78
N TYR A 232 -6.90 -4.55 0.29
CA TYR A 232 -6.65 -5.55 1.32
C TYR A 232 -7.64 -6.72 1.20
N ALA A 233 -7.44 -7.77 1.97
CA ALA A 233 -8.27 -8.97 1.93
C ALA A 233 -9.76 -8.69 2.22
N ASP A 234 -10.06 -7.69 3.03
CA ASP A 234 -11.40 -7.38 3.54
C ASP A 234 -11.81 -5.91 3.41
N ALA A 235 -10.88 -5.06 3.00
CA ALA A 235 -11.09 -3.63 2.85
C ALA A 235 -10.27 -3.08 1.67
N GLY A 236 -10.44 -1.80 1.38
CA GLY A 236 -9.61 -1.05 0.47
C GLY A 236 -9.76 0.45 0.67
N ALA A 237 -8.88 1.19 0.06
CA ALA A 237 -8.91 2.64 0.04
C ALA A 237 -8.62 3.16 -1.37
N PHE A 238 -9.33 4.22 -1.75
CA PHE A 238 -8.96 5.07 -2.86
C PHE A 238 -8.33 6.33 -2.29
N ILE A 239 -7.13 6.65 -2.70
CA ILE A 239 -6.30 7.68 -2.09
C ILE A 239 -5.89 8.71 -3.15
N VAL A 240 -6.00 9.99 -2.80
CA VAL A 240 -5.39 11.10 -3.53
C VAL A 240 -4.43 11.80 -2.58
N SER A 241 -3.15 11.79 -2.90
CA SER A 241 -2.10 12.42 -2.10
C SER A 241 -1.39 13.52 -2.88
N GLY A 242 -0.90 14.53 -2.16
CA GLY A 242 -0.16 15.62 -2.78
C GLY A 242 0.43 16.61 -1.79
N GLY A 243 1.39 17.39 -2.29
CA GLY A 243 2.07 18.45 -1.58
C GLY A 243 1.71 19.84 -2.09
N ALA A 244 1.43 20.75 -1.17
CA ALA A 244 1.04 22.11 -1.50
C ALA A 244 1.63 23.15 -0.52
N ASP A 245 1.66 24.41 -0.94
CA ASP A 245 1.81 25.52 0.00
C ASP A 245 0.68 25.44 1.05
N PRO A 246 0.96 25.70 2.34
CA PRO A 246 -0.05 25.67 3.40
C PRO A 246 -1.32 26.50 3.12
N SER A 247 -1.21 27.61 2.39
CA SER A 247 -2.34 28.46 1.99
C SER A 247 -3.19 27.87 0.85
N LYS A 248 -2.62 26.94 0.08
CA LYS A 248 -3.26 26.32 -1.10
C LYS A 248 -3.92 24.97 -0.80
N VAL A 249 -3.74 24.39 0.41
CA VAL A 249 -4.32 23.08 0.77
C VAL A 249 -5.85 23.05 0.64
N ILE A 250 -6.54 24.10 1.11
CA ILE A 250 -8.00 24.15 1.07
C ILE A 250 -8.53 24.17 -0.39
N PRO A 251 -8.07 25.07 -1.27
CA PRO A 251 -8.50 25.05 -2.67
C PRO A 251 -8.11 23.75 -3.39
N ALA A 252 -6.95 23.14 -3.07
CA ALA A 252 -6.58 21.85 -3.64
C ALA A 252 -7.56 20.75 -3.24
N LEU A 253 -7.90 20.62 -1.96
CA LEU A 253 -8.89 19.64 -1.47
C LEU A 253 -10.30 19.86 -2.04
N GLN A 254 -10.70 21.12 -2.24
CA GLN A 254 -11.97 21.45 -2.89
C GLN A 254 -12.03 20.92 -4.33
N LEU A 255 -10.96 21.13 -5.11
CA LEU A 255 -10.87 20.64 -6.48
C LEU A 255 -10.78 19.12 -6.56
N VAL A 256 -10.00 18.47 -5.69
CA VAL A 256 -9.93 17.00 -5.61
C VAL A 256 -11.31 16.41 -5.32
N THR A 257 -12.04 16.95 -4.34
CA THR A 257 -13.40 16.46 -4.02
C THR A 257 -14.38 16.73 -5.17
N ALA A 258 -14.26 17.87 -5.84
CA ALA A 258 -15.07 18.20 -7.02
C ALA A 258 -14.78 17.24 -8.19
N ALA A 259 -13.50 16.94 -8.45
CA ALA A 259 -13.09 16.00 -9.50
C ALA A 259 -13.63 14.59 -9.25
N LEU A 260 -13.55 14.10 -8.01
CA LEU A 260 -14.12 12.79 -7.60
C LEU A 260 -15.64 12.76 -7.79
N ARG A 261 -16.35 13.84 -7.41
CA ARG A 261 -17.80 13.93 -7.60
C ARG A 261 -18.17 14.02 -9.09
N ARG A 262 -17.35 14.68 -9.90
CA ARG A 262 -17.54 14.76 -11.37
C ARG A 262 -17.43 13.38 -11.99
N LEU A 263 -16.43 12.55 -11.59
CA LEU A 263 -16.33 11.16 -12.06
C LEU A 263 -17.58 10.32 -11.74
N ALA A 264 -18.27 10.59 -10.64
CA ALA A 264 -19.51 9.90 -10.28
C ALA A 264 -20.74 10.37 -11.09
N ARG A 265 -20.63 11.45 -11.85
CA ARG A 265 -21.72 12.01 -12.65
C ARG A 265 -21.48 11.87 -14.14
N GLU A 266 -20.24 11.99 -14.56
CA GLU A 266 -19.83 12.08 -15.96
C GLU A 266 -18.89 10.93 -16.31
N VAL A 267 -19.15 10.28 -17.42
CA VAL A 267 -18.27 9.26 -17.98
C VAL A 267 -17.00 9.94 -18.49
N PRO A 268 -15.80 9.42 -18.19
CA PRO A 268 -14.58 9.90 -18.83
C PRO A 268 -14.66 9.81 -20.35
N SER A 269 -14.02 10.73 -21.05
CA SER A 269 -13.96 10.71 -22.50
C SER A 269 -13.22 9.47 -23.01
N GLU A 270 -13.53 9.05 -24.23
CA GLU A 270 -12.87 7.90 -24.84
C GLU A 270 -11.36 8.07 -24.92
N GLY A 271 -10.89 9.28 -25.24
CA GLY A 271 -9.46 9.59 -25.26
C GLY A 271 -8.77 9.48 -23.90
N GLU A 272 -9.46 9.79 -22.80
CA GLU A 272 -8.92 9.58 -21.44
C GLU A 272 -8.84 8.09 -21.10
N ILE A 273 -9.87 7.34 -21.46
CA ILE A 273 -9.92 5.88 -21.23
C ILE A 273 -8.80 5.19 -22.02
N GLU A 274 -8.65 5.49 -23.29
CA GLU A 274 -7.61 4.89 -24.15
C GLU A 274 -6.19 5.24 -23.67
N ARG A 275 -5.94 6.50 -23.28
CA ARG A 275 -4.64 6.87 -22.68
C ARG A 275 -4.35 6.10 -21.40
N ALA A 276 -5.33 5.97 -20.50
CA ALA A 276 -5.17 5.26 -19.26
C ALA A 276 -4.93 3.75 -19.48
N ARG A 277 -5.63 3.13 -20.44
CA ARG A 277 -5.39 1.74 -20.86
C ARG A 277 -3.97 1.55 -21.38
N ALA A 278 -3.55 2.41 -22.30
CA ALA A 278 -2.19 2.34 -22.87
C ALA A 278 -1.11 2.54 -21.79
N TYR A 279 -1.34 3.45 -20.86
CA TYR A 279 -0.43 3.70 -19.74
C TYR A 279 -0.31 2.47 -18.82
N LEU A 280 -1.44 1.87 -18.43
CA LEU A 280 -1.47 0.67 -17.60
C LEU A 280 -0.86 -0.54 -18.32
N ALA A 281 -1.15 -0.73 -19.60
CA ALA A 281 -0.55 -1.80 -20.41
C ALA A 281 0.97 -1.69 -20.41
N GLY A 282 1.51 -0.52 -20.77
CA GLY A 282 2.95 -0.29 -20.77
C GLY A 282 3.59 -0.43 -19.37
N ARG A 283 2.87 -0.09 -18.29
CA ARG A 283 3.34 -0.31 -16.92
C ARG A 283 3.44 -1.80 -16.58
N LEU A 284 2.43 -2.59 -16.94
CA LEU A 284 2.42 -4.04 -16.73
C LEU A 284 3.47 -4.75 -17.59
N GLU A 285 3.63 -4.36 -18.86
CA GLU A 285 4.67 -4.89 -19.74
C GLU A 285 6.08 -4.65 -19.18
N ARG A 286 6.38 -3.41 -18.75
CA ARG A 286 7.68 -3.11 -18.12
C ARG A 286 7.90 -3.86 -16.81
N ALA A 287 6.83 -4.09 -16.01
CA ALA A 287 6.94 -4.90 -14.80
C ALA A 287 7.22 -6.38 -15.12
N ALA A 288 6.74 -6.88 -16.26
CA ALA A 288 7.02 -8.23 -16.73
C ALA A 288 8.47 -8.42 -17.23
N ASP A 289 9.13 -7.35 -17.69
CA ASP A 289 10.53 -7.38 -18.14
C ASP A 289 11.53 -7.40 -16.95
N ASP A 290 11.09 -7.01 -15.75
CA ASP A 290 11.93 -7.03 -14.56
C ASP A 290 11.74 -8.34 -13.76
N PRO A 291 12.78 -9.18 -13.60
CA PRO A 291 12.69 -10.40 -12.79
C PRO A 291 12.20 -10.16 -11.36
N ARG A 292 12.54 -9.02 -10.78
CA ARG A 292 12.07 -8.63 -9.45
C ARG A 292 10.56 -8.34 -9.47
N GLY A 293 10.09 -7.55 -10.43
CA GLY A 293 8.67 -7.27 -10.62
C GLY A 293 7.85 -8.56 -10.78
N LEU A 294 8.38 -9.52 -11.56
CA LEU A 294 7.75 -10.84 -11.75
C LEU A 294 7.65 -11.64 -10.45
N VAL A 295 8.73 -11.77 -9.67
CA VAL A 295 8.67 -12.54 -8.41
C VAL A 295 7.75 -11.89 -7.39
N GLU A 296 7.75 -10.56 -7.28
CA GLU A 296 6.87 -9.83 -6.39
C GLU A 296 5.40 -10.01 -6.79
N TRP A 297 5.10 -9.94 -8.09
CA TRP A 297 3.76 -10.20 -8.62
C TRP A 297 3.29 -11.62 -8.29
N HIS A 298 4.03 -12.64 -8.72
CA HIS A 298 3.62 -14.04 -8.53
C HIS A 298 3.55 -14.44 -7.06
N ALA A 299 4.50 -13.98 -6.24
CA ALA A 299 4.48 -14.22 -4.79
C ALA A 299 3.22 -13.61 -4.16
N SER A 300 2.91 -12.35 -4.48
CA SER A 300 1.75 -11.64 -3.96
C SER A 300 0.44 -12.28 -4.41
N GLN A 301 0.33 -12.63 -5.71
CA GLN A 301 -0.85 -13.32 -6.23
C GLN A 301 -1.09 -14.63 -5.48
N ARG A 302 -0.04 -15.44 -5.30
CA ARG A 302 -0.15 -16.75 -4.66
C ARG A 302 -0.42 -16.66 -3.16
N LEU A 303 0.18 -15.68 -2.48
CA LEU A 303 0.07 -15.50 -1.04
C LEU A 303 -1.26 -14.83 -0.64
N LEU A 304 -1.68 -13.82 -1.38
CA LEU A 304 -2.73 -12.92 -0.96
C LEU A 304 -4.08 -13.15 -1.65
N ARG A 305 -4.12 -13.83 -2.80
CA ARG A 305 -5.35 -14.09 -3.55
C ARG A 305 -5.80 -15.55 -3.43
N ARG A 306 -7.10 -15.76 -3.45
CA ARG A 306 -7.71 -17.10 -3.57
C ARG A 306 -7.58 -17.64 -4.99
N SER A 307 -7.75 -16.73 -5.96
CA SER A 307 -7.62 -16.98 -7.38
C SER A 307 -6.48 -16.12 -7.91
N PRO A 308 -5.24 -16.66 -7.94
CA PRO A 308 -4.10 -15.96 -8.54
C PRO A 308 -4.37 -15.64 -10.00
N GLN A 309 -3.93 -14.46 -10.43
CA GLN A 309 -4.06 -14.00 -11.82
C GLN A 309 -2.67 -13.86 -12.45
N GLU A 310 -2.58 -14.12 -13.74
CA GLU A 310 -1.41 -13.79 -14.54
C GLU A 310 -1.49 -12.33 -15.04
N LEU A 311 -0.35 -11.71 -15.32
CA LEU A 311 -0.31 -10.33 -15.83
C LEU A 311 -1.13 -10.13 -17.11
N PRO A 312 -1.09 -11.04 -18.11
CA PRO A 312 -1.95 -10.94 -19.29
C PRO A 312 -3.45 -10.98 -18.99
N ASP A 313 -3.86 -11.75 -17.97
CA ASP A 313 -5.27 -11.84 -17.57
C ASP A 313 -5.75 -10.53 -16.96
N LEU A 314 -4.94 -9.92 -16.08
CA LEU A 314 -5.23 -8.61 -15.52
C LEU A 314 -5.33 -7.54 -16.61
N LEU A 315 -4.38 -7.54 -17.57
CA LEU A 315 -4.43 -6.63 -18.71
C LEU A 315 -5.71 -6.81 -19.52
N ALA A 316 -6.08 -8.06 -19.80
CA ALA A 316 -7.32 -8.37 -20.53
C ALA A 316 -8.57 -7.90 -19.77
N GLU A 317 -8.60 -7.99 -18.45
CA GLU A 317 -9.69 -7.45 -17.62
C GLU A 317 -9.76 -5.92 -17.69
N ILE A 318 -8.62 -5.23 -17.59
CA ILE A 318 -8.55 -3.76 -17.73
C ILE A 318 -9.07 -3.33 -19.12
N MET A 319 -8.67 -4.03 -20.18
CA MET A 319 -9.09 -3.71 -21.55
C MET A 319 -10.59 -3.93 -21.78
N ARG A 320 -11.24 -4.81 -21.01
CA ARG A 320 -12.71 -5.07 -21.10
C ARG A 320 -13.54 -4.08 -20.30
N VAL A 321 -12.94 -3.23 -19.43
CA VAL A 321 -13.68 -2.23 -18.65
C VAL A 321 -14.42 -1.28 -19.57
N ARG A 322 -15.73 -1.17 -19.43
CA ARG A 322 -16.55 -0.27 -20.23
C ARG A 322 -16.75 1.09 -19.54
N PRO A 323 -17.04 2.15 -20.27
CA PRO A 323 -17.34 3.46 -19.68
C PRO A 323 -18.42 3.41 -18.57
N ALA A 324 -19.44 2.57 -18.74
CA ALA A 324 -20.48 2.38 -17.73
C ALA A 324 -19.98 1.75 -16.42
N ASP A 325 -18.96 0.88 -16.50
CA ASP A 325 -18.34 0.27 -15.32
C ASP A 325 -17.57 1.32 -14.51
N LEU A 326 -16.87 2.25 -15.18
CA LEU A 326 -16.18 3.38 -14.56
C LEU A 326 -17.17 4.26 -13.79
N LEU A 327 -18.28 4.64 -14.42
CA LEU A 327 -19.31 5.45 -13.78
C LEU A 327 -19.93 4.74 -12.57
N ARG A 328 -20.20 3.46 -12.68
CA ARG A 328 -20.76 2.63 -11.61
C ARG A 328 -19.80 2.58 -10.41
N VAL A 329 -18.50 2.35 -10.66
CA VAL A 329 -17.49 2.29 -9.61
C VAL A 329 -17.28 3.65 -8.97
N ALA A 330 -17.17 4.72 -9.76
CA ALA A 330 -17.07 6.08 -9.24
C ALA A 330 -18.27 6.46 -8.32
N ARG A 331 -19.49 6.10 -8.72
CA ARG A 331 -20.68 6.28 -7.89
C ARG A 331 -20.64 5.48 -6.59
N ARG A 332 -20.13 4.23 -6.66
CA ARG A 332 -19.95 3.39 -5.48
C ARG A 332 -18.96 4.02 -4.50
N LEU A 333 -17.83 4.54 -4.98
CA LEU A 333 -16.82 5.21 -4.15
C LEU A 333 -17.38 6.43 -3.42
N VAL A 334 -18.01 7.34 -4.15
CA VAL A 334 -18.52 8.60 -3.57
C VAL A 334 -19.70 8.37 -2.62
N LYS A 335 -20.46 7.27 -2.80
CA LYS A 335 -21.63 6.94 -1.95
C LYS A 335 -21.25 6.32 -0.61
N VAL A 336 -20.10 5.63 -0.53
CA VAL A 336 -19.76 4.77 0.61
C VAL A 336 -18.89 5.52 1.62
N GLY A 337 -19.44 6.35 2.47
CA GLY A 337 -18.83 6.69 3.74
C GLY A 337 -18.12 8.04 3.86
N GLY A 338 -18.18 8.90 2.85
CA GLY A 338 -17.61 10.26 2.91
C GLY A 338 -16.08 10.31 2.82
N PHE A 339 -15.58 11.51 2.57
CA PHE A 339 -14.15 11.77 2.44
C PHE A 339 -13.45 11.77 3.81
N ARG A 340 -12.21 11.33 3.82
CA ARG A 340 -11.31 11.35 4.96
C ARG A 340 -10.03 12.07 4.56
N VAL A 341 -9.43 12.80 5.48
CA VAL A 341 -8.17 13.52 5.21
C VAL A 341 -7.16 13.23 6.31
N GLY A 342 -5.99 12.79 5.88
CA GLY A 342 -4.76 12.82 6.63
C GLY A 342 -3.95 14.05 6.23
N LEU A 343 -3.40 14.77 7.19
CA LEU A 343 -2.71 16.02 6.93
C LEU A 343 -1.45 16.15 7.79
N SER A 344 -0.34 16.56 7.19
CA SER A 344 0.86 17.04 7.87
C SER A 344 1.08 18.49 7.49
N ALA A 345 0.84 19.43 8.43
CA ALA A 345 0.81 20.84 8.12
C ALA A 345 0.97 21.73 9.37
N PRO A 346 1.27 23.02 9.19
CA PRO A 346 1.27 24.00 10.26
C PRO A 346 -0.09 24.07 10.97
N ARG A 347 -0.05 24.39 12.28
CA ARG A 347 -1.24 24.53 13.13
C ARG A 347 -2.28 25.51 12.54
N THR A 348 -1.83 26.57 11.91
CA THR A 348 -2.68 27.57 11.25
C THR A 348 -3.49 26.97 10.10
N THR A 349 -2.87 26.15 9.27
CA THR A 349 -3.52 25.44 8.15
C THR A 349 -4.56 24.44 8.64
N VAL A 350 -4.23 23.63 9.67
CA VAL A 350 -5.19 22.70 10.28
C VAL A 350 -6.39 23.44 10.85
N ALA A 351 -6.17 24.57 11.55
CA ALA A 351 -7.26 25.39 12.08
C ALA A 351 -8.11 26.03 10.97
N ALA A 352 -7.48 26.49 9.89
CA ALA A 352 -8.17 27.05 8.72
C ALA A 352 -9.03 25.98 8.05
N LEU A 353 -8.51 24.78 7.84
CA LEU A 353 -9.23 23.67 7.24
C LEU A 353 -10.46 23.25 8.07
N ARG A 354 -10.33 23.16 9.39
CA ARG A 354 -11.47 22.89 10.29
C ARG A 354 -12.55 23.97 10.20
N ARG A 355 -12.14 25.25 10.14
CA ARG A 355 -13.10 26.37 9.97
C ARG A 355 -13.79 26.32 8.60
N ALA A 356 -13.06 26.03 7.52
CA ALA A 356 -13.62 25.91 6.19
C ALA A 356 -14.65 24.76 6.12
N ALA A 357 -14.34 23.61 6.70
CA ALA A 357 -15.26 22.50 6.81
C ALA A 357 -16.51 22.86 7.63
N ALA A 358 -16.35 23.58 8.76
CA ALA A 358 -17.47 24.05 9.59
C ALA A 358 -18.40 25.04 8.87
N ARG A 359 -17.87 25.84 7.95
CA ARG A 359 -18.68 26.77 7.13
C ARG A 359 -19.34 26.10 5.92
N GLY A 360 -19.04 24.83 5.65
CA GLY A 360 -19.53 24.13 4.47
C GLY A 360 -18.71 24.41 3.19
N ASP A 361 -17.56 25.07 3.31
CA ASP A 361 -16.67 25.33 2.17
C ASP A 361 -15.95 24.05 1.71
N LEU A 362 -15.96 23.01 2.54
CA LEU A 362 -15.47 21.65 2.28
C LEU A 362 -16.57 20.63 2.52
N ASP A 363 -16.31 19.39 2.10
CA ASP A 363 -17.26 18.30 2.32
C ASP A 363 -17.61 18.12 3.81
N PRO A 364 -18.90 18.11 4.19
CA PRO A 364 -19.30 17.99 5.59
C PRO A 364 -18.81 16.70 6.28
N SER A 365 -18.51 15.65 5.51
CA SER A 365 -17.96 14.41 6.06
C SER A 365 -16.60 14.58 6.75
N LEU A 366 -15.85 15.64 6.39
CA LEU A 366 -14.58 15.97 7.03
C LEU A 366 -14.72 16.45 8.48
N LEU A 367 -15.93 16.80 8.91
CA LEU A 367 -16.22 17.20 10.29
C LEU A 367 -16.72 16.05 11.17
N GLN A 368 -16.95 14.86 10.61
CA GLN A 368 -17.49 13.76 11.40
C GLN A 368 -16.53 13.40 12.56
N PRO A 369 -16.98 13.52 13.82
CA PRO A 369 -16.18 13.15 14.95
C PRO A 369 -16.02 11.63 15.00
N ARG A 370 -15.03 11.18 15.75
CA ARG A 370 -14.88 9.77 16.13
C ARG A 370 -16.15 9.29 16.80
N THR A 371 -16.95 8.47 16.14
CA THR A 371 -18.03 7.74 16.81
C THR A 371 -17.38 6.73 17.77
N ARG A 372 -17.60 6.91 19.07
CA ARG A 372 -17.14 6.04 20.16
C ARG A 372 -17.60 4.59 19.99
#